data_6464c8101cc976277e0a3a13bc7a86a8
#
_entry.id   6464c8101cc976277e0a3a13bc7a86a8
#
_cell.length_a   1.000
_cell.length_b   1.000
_cell.length_c   1.000
_cell.angle_alpha   90.00
_cell.angle_beta   90.00
_cell.angle_gamma   90.00
#
_symmetry.space_group_name_H-M   'P 1'
#
loop_
_entity.id
_entity.type
_entity.pdbx_description
1 polymer ?
#
loop_
_entity_poly.entity_id
_entity_poly.type
_entity_poly.pdbx_seq_one_letter_code
_entity_poly.pdbx_strand_id
1 'polypeptide(L)'
;MSLYQERHPDGPEPAVRWLPFQLNPDLPEDGITREEYVARKFGARGKGVYERVTMVGRQVGIPFAYEKMKVQPNTLNAHRLLLYAERAGKQDALAEELFRAHFTEGANLTDRETLAGIAARAGLDRKETADYLSGDADRDQVARADVEARSAGIGGVPYFIFNRKVGVSGAQDPEALLQAMEQAIETER
;
A
#
# COMPACT_ATOMS: atom_id res chain seq x y z
N MET A 1 -4.02 -15.77 1.37
CA MET A 1 -5.47 -16.05 1.65
C MET A 1 -5.85 -17.45 1.19
N SER A 2 -5.67 -17.82 -0.10
CA SER A 2 -5.99 -19.16 -0.61
C SER A 2 -5.33 -20.29 0.19
N LEU A 3 -4.03 -20.16 0.48
CA LEU A 3 -3.29 -21.16 1.23
C LEU A 3 -3.85 -21.41 2.65
N TYR A 4 -4.30 -20.34 3.33
CA TYR A 4 -4.97 -20.47 4.63
C TYR A 4 -6.32 -21.21 4.50
N GLN A 5 -7.14 -20.85 3.53
CA GLN A 5 -8.44 -21.51 3.31
C GLN A 5 -8.30 -22.98 2.89
N GLU A 6 -7.28 -23.31 2.08
CA GLU A 6 -6.96 -24.70 1.73
C GLU A 6 -6.59 -25.53 2.96
N ARG A 7 -5.84 -24.96 3.90
CA ARG A 7 -5.40 -25.65 5.12
C ARG A 7 -6.47 -25.67 6.22
N HIS A 8 -7.33 -24.65 6.23
CA HIS A 8 -8.40 -24.46 7.20
C HIS A 8 -9.75 -24.24 6.53
N PRO A 9 -10.33 -25.26 5.85
CA PRO A 9 -11.56 -25.10 5.05
C PRO A 9 -12.76 -24.69 5.90
N ASP A 10 -12.79 -25.09 7.17
CA ASP A 10 -13.85 -24.74 8.13
C ASP A 10 -13.44 -23.56 9.05
N GLY A 11 -12.29 -22.95 8.79
CA GLY A 11 -11.80 -21.81 9.55
C GLY A 11 -12.49 -20.50 9.20
N PRO A 12 -12.38 -19.48 10.06
CA PRO A 12 -12.92 -18.16 9.77
C PRO A 12 -12.24 -17.54 8.54
N GLU A 13 -13.00 -16.83 7.72
CA GLU A 13 -12.43 -16.08 6.61
C GLU A 13 -11.56 -14.93 7.14
N PRO A 14 -10.27 -14.84 6.75
CA PRO A 14 -9.41 -13.76 7.21
C PRO A 14 -9.85 -12.41 6.63
N ALA A 15 -10.05 -11.42 7.49
CA ALA A 15 -10.34 -10.04 7.09
C ALA A 15 -9.02 -9.26 6.91
N VAL A 16 -8.85 -8.64 5.75
CA VAL A 16 -7.69 -7.77 5.46
C VAL A 16 -8.09 -6.32 5.71
N ARG A 17 -7.19 -5.58 6.37
CA ARG A 17 -7.30 -4.15 6.57
C ARG A 17 -5.98 -3.47 6.21
N TRP A 18 -6.04 -2.47 5.35
CA TRP A 18 -4.89 -1.66 4.97
C TRP A 18 -4.74 -0.46 5.89
N LEU A 19 -3.58 -0.35 6.53
CA LEU A 19 -3.27 0.74 7.45
C LEU A 19 -2.29 1.73 6.80
N PRO A 20 -2.43 3.04 7.06
CA PRO A 20 -1.54 4.05 6.50
C PRO A 20 -0.10 3.91 7.01
N PHE A 21 0.86 3.98 6.08
CA PHE A 21 2.27 4.16 6.38
C PHE A 21 2.94 4.90 5.20
N GLN A 22 3.40 6.12 5.43
CA GLN A 22 4.05 6.90 4.39
C GLN A 22 5.56 6.65 4.38
N LEU A 23 6.09 6.07 3.30
CA LEU A 23 7.55 5.85 3.18
C LEU A 23 8.33 7.17 3.15
N ASN A 24 7.72 8.23 2.65
CA ASN A 24 8.33 9.55 2.48
C ASN A 24 7.34 10.66 2.87
N PRO A 25 7.00 10.81 4.17
CA PRO A 25 6.00 11.79 4.62
C PRO A 25 6.41 13.24 4.38
N ASP A 26 7.72 13.50 4.29
CA ASP A 26 8.29 14.83 4.12
C ASP A 26 8.37 15.30 2.65
N LEU A 27 7.91 14.49 1.69
CA LEU A 27 7.82 14.95 0.30
C LEU A 27 6.79 16.06 0.15
N PRO A 28 7.04 17.05 -0.73
CA PRO A 28 6.02 18.04 -1.11
C PRO A 28 4.71 17.37 -1.54
N GLU A 29 3.59 18.04 -1.38
CA GLU A 29 2.27 17.50 -1.75
C GLU A 29 2.22 17.08 -3.23
N ASP A 30 2.88 17.83 -4.10
CA ASP A 30 3.00 17.53 -5.54
C ASP A 30 4.05 16.45 -5.86
N GLY A 31 4.73 15.92 -4.81
CA GLY A 31 5.84 14.97 -4.98
C GLY A 31 7.11 15.62 -5.50
N ILE A 32 8.01 14.78 -6.01
CA ILE A 32 9.24 15.19 -6.69
C ILE A 32 9.41 14.37 -7.97
N THR A 33 10.33 14.76 -8.84
CA THR A 33 10.62 13.94 -10.02
C THR A 33 11.18 12.57 -9.61
N ARG A 34 10.86 11.56 -10.40
CA ARG A 34 11.40 10.21 -10.15
C ARG A 34 12.91 10.18 -10.21
N GLU A 35 13.52 10.95 -11.12
CA GLU A 35 14.95 11.07 -11.26
C GLU A 35 15.59 11.63 -9.99
N GLU A 36 15.06 12.74 -9.48
CA GLU A 36 15.51 13.36 -8.24
C GLU A 36 15.43 12.42 -7.05
N TYR A 37 14.31 11.71 -6.91
CA TYR A 37 14.13 10.72 -5.84
C TYR A 37 15.17 9.60 -5.91
N VAL A 38 15.39 9.03 -7.10
CA VAL A 38 16.36 7.94 -7.30
C VAL A 38 17.77 8.43 -7.00
N ALA A 39 18.12 9.63 -7.45
CA ALA A 39 19.44 10.24 -7.18
C ALA A 39 19.67 10.46 -5.69
N ARG A 40 18.68 10.99 -4.96
CA ARG A 40 18.76 11.23 -3.50
C ARG A 40 18.87 9.92 -2.71
N LYS A 41 18.06 8.90 -3.04
CA LYS A 41 17.94 7.68 -2.23
C LYS A 41 19.01 6.64 -2.53
N PHE A 42 19.43 6.50 -3.77
CA PHE A 42 20.27 5.39 -4.23
C PHE A 42 21.56 5.86 -4.91
N GLY A 43 21.68 7.13 -5.29
CA GLY A 43 22.81 7.65 -6.06
C GLY A 43 23.05 6.84 -7.33
N ALA A 44 24.31 6.54 -7.64
CA ALA A 44 24.69 5.78 -8.84
C ALA A 44 24.14 4.32 -8.88
N ARG A 45 23.69 3.77 -7.75
CA ARG A 45 23.16 2.39 -7.65
C ARG A 45 21.67 2.27 -8.03
N GLY A 46 20.98 3.38 -8.28
CA GLY A 46 19.51 3.39 -8.46
C GLY A 46 18.99 2.49 -9.57
N LYS A 47 19.68 2.40 -10.70
CA LYS A 47 19.27 1.53 -11.83
C LYS A 47 19.23 0.05 -11.43
N GLY A 48 20.27 -0.47 -10.79
CA GLY A 48 20.34 -1.88 -10.41
C GLY A 48 19.31 -2.33 -9.39
N VAL A 49 18.85 -1.42 -8.51
CA VAL A 49 17.80 -1.74 -7.52
C VAL A 49 16.47 -2.04 -8.23
N TYR A 50 16.05 -1.20 -9.18
CA TYR A 50 14.78 -1.38 -9.88
C TYR A 50 14.80 -2.56 -10.86
N GLU A 51 15.93 -2.82 -11.50
CA GLU A 51 16.10 -4.01 -12.35
C GLU A 51 15.88 -5.30 -11.54
N ARG A 52 16.47 -5.38 -10.35
CA ARG A 52 16.30 -6.53 -9.46
C ARG A 52 14.84 -6.71 -9.02
N VAL A 53 14.18 -5.63 -8.60
CA VAL A 53 12.75 -5.69 -8.19
C VAL A 53 11.86 -6.08 -9.36
N THR A 54 12.11 -5.54 -10.57
CA THR A 54 11.38 -5.90 -11.78
C THR A 54 11.55 -7.39 -12.13
N MET A 55 12.77 -7.93 -11.97
CA MET A 55 13.03 -9.35 -12.20
C MET A 55 12.25 -10.25 -11.25
N VAL A 56 12.27 -9.91 -9.94
CA VAL A 56 11.49 -10.64 -8.93
C VAL A 56 10.00 -10.53 -9.20
N GLY A 57 9.51 -9.33 -9.54
CA GLY A 57 8.09 -9.12 -9.89
C GLY A 57 7.63 -9.99 -11.03
N ARG A 58 8.44 -10.14 -12.09
CA ARG A 58 8.11 -11.04 -13.22
C ARG A 58 7.95 -12.50 -12.81
N GLN A 59 8.72 -12.96 -11.83
CA GLN A 59 8.64 -14.35 -11.33
C GLN A 59 7.30 -14.63 -10.61
N VAL A 60 6.69 -13.59 -10.04
CA VAL A 60 5.39 -13.66 -9.33
C VAL A 60 4.25 -13.02 -10.13
N GLY A 61 4.44 -12.75 -11.41
CA GLY A 61 3.39 -12.25 -12.31
C GLY A 61 3.11 -10.74 -12.21
N ILE A 62 3.98 -9.95 -11.57
CA ILE A 62 3.81 -8.50 -11.45
C ILE A 62 4.66 -7.78 -12.52
N PRO A 63 4.03 -7.15 -13.53
CA PRO A 63 4.74 -6.45 -14.60
C PRO A 63 5.10 -5.02 -14.18
N PHE A 64 6.04 -4.85 -13.25
CA PHE A 64 6.51 -3.52 -12.85
C PHE A 64 7.00 -2.70 -14.04
N ALA A 65 6.55 -1.45 -14.16
CA ALA A 65 6.86 -0.51 -15.23
C ALA A 65 7.45 0.80 -14.66
N TYR A 66 8.56 0.69 -13.94
CA TYR A 66 9.21 1.83 -13.28
C TYR A 66 9.62 2.94 -14.26
N GLU A 67 9.86 2.61 -15.52
CA GLU A 67 10.18 3.55 -16.58
C GLU A 67 9.03 4.51 -16.94
N LYS A 68 7.79 4.12 -16.63
CA LYS A 68 6.60 4.96 -16.84
C LYS A 68 6.42 5.98 -15.71
N MET A 69 7.00 5.72 -14.54
CA MET A 69 6.83 6.59 -13.37
C MET A 69 7.66 7.86 -13.54
N LYS A 70 7.00 9.01 -13.63
CA LYS A 70 7.64 10.33 -13.77
C LYS A 70 7.76 11.08 -12.45
N VAL A 71 6.82 10.82 -11.53
CA VAL A 71 6.72 11.46 -10.21
C VAL A 71 6.88 10.42 -9.12
N GLN A 72 7.66 10.74 -8.10
CA GLN A 72 7.62 10.07 -6.81
C GLN A 72 6.60 10.81 -5.94
N PRO A 73 5.44 10.21 -5.68
CA PRO A 73 4.35 10.92 -5.02
C PRO A 73 4.57 11.05 -3.51
N ASN A 74 4.03 12.11 -2.94
CA ASN A 74 3.56 12.09 -1.57
C ASN A 74 2.27 11.26 -1.53
N THR A 75 2.19 10.27 -0.65
CA THR A 75 1.11 9.30 -0.64
C THR A 75 -0.04 9.62 0.34
N LEU A 76 -0.02 10.80 0.95
CA LEU A 76 -1.03 11.21 1.92
C LEU A 76 -2.46 11.06 1.38
N ASN A 77 -2.73 11.59 0.17
CA ASN A 77 -4.05 11.54 -0.43
C ASN A 77 -4.48 10.11 -0.81
N ALA A 78 -3.55 9.26 -1.25
CA ALA A 78 -3.83 7.84 -1.49
C ALA A 78 -4.21 7.11 -0.20
N HIS A 79 -3.52 7.38 0.92
CA HIS A 79 -3.87 6.80 2.24
C HIS A 79 -5.20 7.34 2.78
N ARG A 80 -5.49 8.64 2.62
CA ARG A 80 -6.82 9.20 2.93
C ARG A 80 -7.92 8.46 2.17
N LEU A 81 -7.67 8.21 0.90
CA LEU A 81 -8.62 7.52 0.03
C LEU A 81 -8.85 6.06 0.45
N LEU A 82 -7.82 5.37 0.95
CA LEU A 82 -7.98 4.04 1.54
C LEU A 82 -8.87 4.05 2.79
N LEU A 83 -8.76 5.08 3.65
CA LEU A 83 -9.67 5.24 4.80
C LEU A 83 -11.12 5.56 4.37
N TYR A 84 -11.27 6.36 3.31
CA TYR A 84 -12.58 6.61 2.70
C TYR A 84 -13.21 5.34 2.15
N ALA A 85 -12.44 4.54 1.41
CA ALA A 85 -12.88 3.28 0.84
C ALA A 85 -13.19 2.20 1.89
N GLU A 86 -12.51 2.21 3.04
CA GLU A 86 -12.81 1.31 4.17
C GLU A 86 -14.27 1.47 4.63
N ARG A 87 -14.76 2.71 4.75
CA ARG A 87 -16.14 3.02 5.15
C ARG A 87 -17.18 2.52 4.14
N ALA A 88 -16.79 2.38 2.87
CA ALA A 88 -17.62 1.86 1.80
C ALA A 88 -17.42 0.36 1.53
N GLY A 89 -16.60 -0.34 2.33
CA GLY A 89 -16.27 -1.76 2.10
C GLY A 89 -15.50 -2.03 0.79
N LYS A 90 -14.74 -1.02 0.29
CA LYS A 90 -14.01 -1.06 -0.98
C LYS A 90 -12.50 -0.92 -0.81
N GLN A 91 -11.99 -1.02 0.42
CA GLN A 91 -10.59 -0.74 0.71
C GLN A 91 -9.64 -1.66 -0.06
N ASP A 92 -9.89 -2.96 -0.08
CA ASP A 92 -9.02 -3.93 -0.75
C ASP A 92 -9.02 -3.74 -2.28
N ALA A 93 -10.20 -3.57 -2.88
CA ALA A 93 -10.32 -3.25 -4.30
C ALA A 93 -9.59 -1.96 -4.68
N LEU A 94 -9.65 -0.93 -3.82
CA LEU A 94 -8.94 0.31 -4.06
C LEU A 94 -7.43 0.15 -3.89
N ALA A 95 -6.96 -0.62 -2.91
CA ALA A 95 -5.54 -0.88 -2.71
C ALA A 95 -4.93 -1.54 -3.96
N GLU A 96 -5.60 -2.56 -4.51
CA GLU A 96 -5.20 -3.22 -5.75
C GLU A 96 -5.13 -2.24 -6.94
N GLU A 97 -6.15 -1.40 -7.11
CA GLU A 97 -6.19 -0.41 -8.17
C GLU A 97 -5.09 0.67 -8.03
N LEU A 98 -4.78 1.11 -6.81
CA LEU A 98 -3.69 2.05 -6.54
C LEU A 98 -2.32 1.43 -6.86
N PHE A 99 -2.08 0.19 -6.44
CA PHE A 99 -0.83 -0.52 -6.76
C PHE A 99 -0.69 -0.74 -8.25
N ARG A 100 -1.72 -1.20 -8.92
CA ARG A 100 -1.73 -1.40 -10.37
C ARG A 100 -1.44 -0.10 -11.11
N ALA A 101 -2.20 0.96 -10.80
CA ALA A 101 -2.04 2.26 -11.45
C ALA A 101 -0.63 2.82 -11.25
N HIS A 102 -0.09 2.76 -10.04
CA HIS A 102 1.21 3.32 -9.75
C HIS A 102 2.35 2.50 -10.33
N PHE A 103 2.39 1.19 -10.05
CA PHE A 103 3.55 0.36 -10.35
C PHE A 103 3.55 -0.23 -11.76
N THR A 104 2.40 -0.37 -12.42
CA THR A 104 2.32 -0.97 -13.75
C THR A 104 1.91 0.02 -14.84
N GLU A 105 1.20 1.09 -14.48
CA GLU A 105 0.74 2.11 -15.43
C GLU A 105 1.57 3.41 -15.31
N GLY A 106 2.26 3.64 -14.18
CA GLY A 106 3.05 4.84 -13.91
C GLY A 106 2.19 6.06 -13.53
N ALA A 107 0.98 5.82 -13.01
CA ALA A 107 0.07 6.89 -12.63
C ALA A 107 0.65 7.81 -11.54
N ASN A 108 0.40 9.11 -11.67
CA ASN A 108 0.77 10.09 -10.67
C ASN A 108 -0.27 10.15 -9.55
N LEU A 109 0.08 9.62 -8.37
CA LEU A 109 -0.81 9.59 -7.19
C LEU A 109 -0.87 10.93 -6.43
N THR A 110 -0.19 11.99 -6.87
CA THR A 110 -0.39 13.34 -6.33
C THR A 110 -1.56 14.06 -6.99
N ASP A 111 -1.92 13.66 -8.22
CA ASP A 111 -3.02 14.24 -8.94
C ASP A 111 -4.38 13.72 -8.48
N ARG A 112 -5.22 14.62 -7.96
CA ARG A 112 -6.52 14.28 -7.38
C ARG A 112 -7.50 13.72 -8.40
N GLU A 113 -7.46 14.17 -9.64
CA GLU A 113 -8.32 13.63 -10.71
C GLU A 113 -7.91 12.21 -11.08
N THR A 114 -6.60 11.93 -11.12
CA THR A 114 -6.07 10.58 -11.29
C THR A 114 -6.54 9.66 -10.15
N LEU A 115 -6.45 10.10 -8.89
CA LEU A 115 -6.93 9.35 -7.74
C LEU A 115 -8.44 9.10 -7.79
N ALA A 116 -9.26 10.09 -8.17
CA ALA A 116 -10.70 9.92 -8.33
C ALA A 116 -11.04 8.93 -9.45
N GLY A 117 -10.26 8.93 -10.53
CA GLY A 117 -10.39 7.94 -11.60
C GLY A 117 -10.02 6.52 -11.16
N ILE A 118 -8.96 6.36 -10.35
CA ILE A 118 -8.56 5.07 -9.76
C ILE A 118 -9.66 4.56 -8.82
N ALA A 119 -10.20 5.43 -7.97
CA ALA A 119 -11.28 5.10 -7.04
C ALA A 119 -12.56 4.65 -7.76
N ALA A 120 -12.88 5.26 -8.89
CA ALA A 120 -14.01 4.84 -9.72
C ALA A 120 -13.84 3.40 -10.26
N ARG A 121 -12.62 3.01 -10.63
CA ARG A 121 -12.33 1.62 -11.03
C ARG A 121 -12.52 0.62 -9.89
N ALA A 122 -12.28 1.06 -8.66
CA ALA A 122 -12.54 0.26 -7.44
C ALA A 122 -14.04 0.25 -7.02
N GLY A 123 -14.92 0.93 -7.77
CA GLY A 123 -16.36 0.97 -7.53
C GLY A 123 -16.81 2.06 -6.54
N LEU A 124 -16.00 3.10 -6.32
CA LEU A 124 -16.39 4.31 -5.60
C LEU A 124 -17.00 5.34 -6.57
N ASP A 125 -17.86 6.24 -6.06
CA ASP A 125 -18.35 7.35 -6.87
C ASP A 125 -17.23 8.37 -7.13
N ARG A 126 -17.01 8.68 -8.41
CA ARG A 126 -15.93 9.57 -8.82
C ARG A 126 -16.10 11.00 -8.31
N LYS A 127 -17.34 11.52 -8.35
CA LYS A 127 -17.62 12.91 -7.93
C LYS A 127 -17.46 13.02 -6.42
N GLU A 128 -18.07 12.13 -5.66
CA GLU A 128 -17.93 12.10 -4.18
C GLU A 128 -16.48 11.96 -3.76
N THR A 129 -15.71 11.14 -4.47
CA THR A 129 -14.27 10.98 -4.24
C THR A 129 -13.49 12.26 -4.52
N ALA A 130 -13.79 12.96 -5.61
CA ALA A 130 -13.16 14.24 -5.93
C ALA A 130 -13.51 15.30 -4.89
N ASP A 131 -14.78 15.39 -4.46
CA ASP A 131 -15.25 16.29 -3.42
C ASP A 131 -14.52 15.98 -2.08
N TYR A 132 -14.39 14.70 -1.70
CA TYR A 132 -13.64 14.26 -0.51
C TYR A 132 -12.15 14.67 -0.57
N LEU A 133 -11.49 14.46 -1.70
CA LEU A 133 -10.07 14.79 -1.89
C LEU A 133 -9.81 16.30 -1.93
N SER A 134 -10.83 17.12 -2.26
CA SER A 134 -10.71 18.58 -2.26
C SER A 134 -10.60 19.17 -0.85
N GLY A 135 -11.16 18.51 0.15
CA GLY A 135 -11.10 18.88 1.56
C GLY A 135 -9.94 18.24 2.32
N ASP A 136 -9.93 18.45 3.64
CA ASP A 136 -8.86 17.98 4.55
C ASP A 136 -9.27 16.76 5.40
N ALA A 137 -10.40 16.14 5.11
CA ALA A 137 -10.89 14.98 5.85
C ALA A 137 -9.80 13.88 5.93
N ASP A 138 -9.66 13.28 7.11
CA ASP A 138 -8.73 12.18 7.42
C ASP A 138 -7.20 12.50 7.29
N ARG A 139 -6.78 13.74 6.99
CA ARG A 139 -5.34 14.10 6.95
C ARG A 139 -4.66 13.79 8.28
N ASP A 140 -5.25 14.28 9.37
CA ASP A 140 -4.71 14.06 10.72
C ASP A 140 -4.75 12.59 11.13
N GLN A 141 -5.76 11.84 10.67
CA GLN A 141 -5.85 10.41 10.96
C GLN A 141 -4.73 9.63 10.28
N VAL A 142 -4.41 9.92 9.03
CA VAL A 142 -3.27 9.33 8.32
C VAL A 142 -1.95 9.70 9.01
N ALA A 143 -1.77 10.97 9.37
CA ALA A 143 -0.54 11.42 10.04
C ALA A 143 -0.36 10.73 11.41
N ARG A 144 -1.41 10.62 12.21
CA ARG A 144 -1.36 9.89 13.49
C ARG A 144 -1.04 8.42 13.31
N ALA A 145 -1.68 7.74 12.34
CA ALA A 145 -1.44 6.32 12.08
C ALA A 145 0.02 6.05 11.67
N ASP A 146 0.64 6.94 10.87
CA ASP A 146 2.06 6.85 10.50
C ASP A 146 2.97 7.00 11.73
N VAL A 147 2.68 7.98 12.60
CA VAL A 147 3.43 8.19 13.85
C VAL A 147 3.29 6.99 14.79
N GLU A 148 2.09 6.46 14.95
CA GLU A 148 1.80 5.28 15.78
C GLU A 148 2.55 4.04 15.28
N ALA A 149 2.53 3.79 13.95
CA ALA A 149 3.27 2.69 13.34
C ALA A 149 4.77 2.80 13.61
N ARG A 150 5.36 3.98 13.42
CA ARG A 150 6.78 4.23 13.70
C ARG A 150 7.12 4.07 15.19
N SER A 151 6.26 4.55 16.07
CA SER A 151 6.41 4.40 17.52
C SER A 151 6.31 2.94 17.97
N ALA A 152 5.57 2.11 17.24
CA ALA A 152 5.52 0.66 17.44
C ALA A 152 6.71 -0.09 16.83
N GLY A 153 7.72 0.63 16.29
CA GLY A 153 8.93 0.04 15.71
C GLY A 153 8.80 -0.39 14.25
N ILE A 154 7.70 -0.05 13.58
CA ILE A 154 7.53 -0.33 12.14
C ILE A 154 8.35 0.69 11.35
N GLY A 155 9.45 0.24 10.75
CA GLY A 155 10.37 1.09 9.98
C GLY A 155 10.19 1.02 8.47
N GLY A 156 9.23 0.24 7.97
CA GLY A 156 9.01 0.06 6.53
C GLY A 156 7.87 -0.89 6.21
N VAL A 157 7.59 -1.01 4.92
CA VAL A 157 6.49 -1.85 4.39
C VAL A 157 7.02 -2.78 3.29
N PRO A 158 6.36 -3.94 3.05
CA PRO A 158 5.15 -4.39 3.74
C PRO A 158 5.44 -4.79 5.19
N TYR A 159 4.46 -4.57 6.05
CA TYR A 159 4.46 -5.07 7.43
C TYR A 159 3.08 -5.68 7.72
N PHE A 160 3.06 -6.94 8.13
CA PHE A 160 1.83 -7.68 8.39
C PHE A 160 1.59 -7.78 9.89
N ILE A 161 0.36 -7.56 10.32
CA ILE A 161 -0.05 -7.69 11.73
C ILE A 161 -1.23 -8.65 11.79
N PHE A 162 -1.03 -9.81 12.39
CA PHE A 162 -2.06 -10.84 12.56
C PHE A 162 -2.69 -10.71 13.95
N ASN A 163 -4.02 -10.50 14.00
CA ASN A 163 -4.83 -10.39 15.23
C ASN A 163 -4.24 -9.40 16.28
N ARG A 164 -3.50 -8.37 15.85
CA ARG A 164 -2.79 -7.42 16.73
C ARG A 164 -1.75 -8.08 17.67
N LYS A 165 -1.29 -9.29 17.38
CA LYS A 165 -0.41 -10.09 18.22
C LYS A 165 0.92 -10.44 17.57
N VAL A 166 0.87 -10.88 16.32
CA VAL A 166 2.06 -11.32 15.60
C VAL A 166 2.36 -10.36 14.48
N GLY A 167 3.56 -9.78 14.49
CA GLY A 167 4.06 -8.87 13.46
C GLY A 167 5.10 -9.54 12.57
N VAL A 168 4.97 -9.37 11.25
CA VAL A 168 5.94 -9.89 10.26
C VAL A 168 6.39 -8.76 9.35
N SER A 169 7.69 -8.52 9.31
CA SER A 169 8.30 -7.47 8.46
C SER A 169 8.75 -8.03 7.11
N GLY A 170 8.47 -7.28 6.05
CA GLY A 170 8.89 -7.60 4.69
C GLY A 170 7.99 -8.59 3.96
N ALA A 171 8.19 -8.68 2.65
CA ALA A 171 7.54 -9.68 1.80
C ALA A 171 8.20 -11.05 2.06
N GLN A 172 7.56 -11.86 2.85
CA GLN A 172 7.97 -13.23 3.19
C GLN A 172 7.28 -14.25 2.30
N ASP A 173 7.80 -15.47 2.31
CA ASP A 173 7.15 -16.58 1.61
C ASP A 173 5.75 -16.85 2.17
N PRO A 174 4.79 -17.30 1.33
CA PRO A 174 3.41 -17.57 1.76
C PRO A 174 3.31 -18.49 2.98
N GLU A 175 4.17 -19.52 3.07
CA GLU A 175 4.21 -20.43 4.22
C GLU A 175 4.61 -19.74 5.53
N ALA A 176 5.57 -18.80 5.49
CA ALA A 176 5.98 -18.05 6.67
C ALA A 176 4.85 -17.11 7.16
N LEU A 177 4.12 -16.48 6.22
CA LEU A 177 2.95 -15.67 6.57
C LEU A 177 1.82 -16.52 7.14
N LEU A 178 1.58 -17.70 6.59
CA LEU A 178 0.57 -18.64 7.10
C LEU A 178 0.90 -19.09 8.52
N GLN A 179 2.15 -19.50 8.81
CA GLN A 179 2.58 -19.85 10.15
C GLN A 179 2.36 -18.72 11.17
N ALA A 180 2.62 -17.48 10.79
CA ALA A 180 2.35 -16.30 11.63
C ALA A 180 0.84 -16.10 11.89
N MET A 181 -0.01 -16.34 10.88
CA MET A 181 -1.46 -16.33 11.05
C MET A 181 -1.92 -17.41 12.03
N GLU A 182 -1.46 -18.64 11.87
CA GLU A 182 -1.79 -19.79 12.75
C GLU A 182 -1.36 -19.50 14.19
N GLN A 183 -0.14 -19.01 14.40
CA GLN A 183 0.36 -18.60 15.70
C GLN A 183 -0.52 -17.53 16.37
N ALA A 184 -0.99 -16.55 15.58
CA ALA A 184 -1.85 -15.49 16.10
C ALA A 184 -3.24 -15.99 16.53
N ILE A 185 -3.73 -17.09 15.93
CA ILE A 185 -4.99 -17.75 16.30
C ILE A 185 -4.83 -18.60 17.55
N GLU A 186 -3.76 -19.39 17.66
CA GLU A 186 -3.49 -20.26 18.80
C GLU A 186 -3.36 -19.48 20.13
N THR A 187 -2.84 -18.27 20.06
CA THR A 187 -2.70 -17.39 21.23
C THR A 187 -4.05 -16.82 21.73
N GLU A 188 -5.17 -17.14 21.09
CA GLU A 188 -6.54 -16.77 21.53
C GLU A 188 -7.22 -17.84 22.40
N ARG A 189 -6.65 -19.03 22.46
CA ARG A 189 -7.15 -20.14 23.30
C ARG A 189 -6.45 -20.15 24.64
#